data_424beb80ac5a164c05e37209baab4092
#
_entry.id   424beb80ac5a164c05e37209baab4092
#
_cell.length_a   1.000
_cell.length_b   1.000
_cell.length_c   1.000
_cell.angle_alpha   90.00
_cell.angle_beta   90.00
_cell.angle_gamma   90.00
#
_symmetry.space_group_name_H-M   'P 1'
#
loop_
_entity.id
_entity.type
_entity.pdbx_description
1 polymer ?
#
loop_
_entity_poly.entity_id
_entity_poly.type
_entity_poly.pdbx_seq_one_letter_code
_entity_poly.pdbx_strand_id
1 'polypeptide(L)'
;MARSARTRALLALPTIAAAALAGATLLASCAADGRSPVRRQAAAGSAAERVEQLGVRVLGVLPHDPNAYTQGLEMAGRTLYEGTGLAGESSIRLGPPGRPPTVRADLPAPLFGEGITVLGPTLWQLTWRDHIAIERDAGTLAELRRLPYAQEGWGVCHQPGRGRLVTSDGSARLTFRDPRTLAPTGELLVTLHGRPVPRLNELECVGDSVYANVWPSHRIVRVDAGTGVVTAQIDASGLLTSKEQQRAEVLNGIAAVPGTDEFLLTGKWWPKMFRVLFVAR
;
A
#
# COMPACT_ATOMS: atom_id res chain seq x y z
N MET A 1 -55.02 -17.28 23.36
CA MET A 1 -55.81 -18.34 22.61
C MET A 1 -55.45 -18.26 21.14
N ALA A 2 -55.34 -19.41 20.55
CA ALA A 2 -55.13 -19.80 19.15
C ALA A 2 -53.66 -20.06 18.75
N ARG A 3 -53.38 -21.35 18.73
CA ARG A 3 -52.34 -22.12 18.07
C ARG A 3 -52.67 -22.28 16.60
N SER A 4 -51.66 -22.49 15.75
CA SER A 4 -51.69 -23.39 14.56
C SER A 4 -50.60 -22.91 13.60
N ALA A 5 -49.91 -23.66 12.82
CA ALA A 5 -49.55 -25.09 12.75
C ALA A 5 -48.36 -25.17 11.75
N ARG A 6 -47.52 -26.15 11.93
CA ARG A 6 -46.39 -26.49 11.08
C ARG A 6 -46.86 -27.07 9.74
N THR A 7 -46.18 -26.81 8.65
CA THR A 7 -46.19 -27.72 7.51
C THR A 7 -44.75 -27.90 7.00
N ARG A 8 -44.28 -29.13 7.13
CA ARG A 8 -43.08 -29.67 6.48
C ARG A 8 -43.44 -30.13 5.09
N ALA A 9 -42.63 -29.83 4.11
CA ALA A 9 -42.66 -30.50 2.81
C ALA A 9 -41.28 -31.13 2.55
N LEU A 10 -41.25 -32.45 2.55
CA LEU A 10 -40.19 -33.31 1.98
C LEU A 10 -40.49 -33.49 0.48
N LEU A 11 -39.48 -33.43 -0.37
CA LEU A 11 -39.50 -34.03 -1.73
C LEU A 11 -38.03 -34.28 -2.13
N ALA A 12 -37.62 -35.44 -2.12
CA ALA A 12 -37.34 -36.53 -3.04
C ALA A 12 -36.29 -36.22 -4.12
N LEU A 13 -35.17 -36.93 -4.05
CA LEU A 13 -34.13 -37.11 -5.09
C LEU A 13 -34.61 -38.06 -6.18
N PRO A 14 -34.11 -37.97 -7.40
CA PRO A 14 -34.03 -39.10 -8.31
C PRO A 14 -32.57 -39.51 -8.54
N THR A 15 -32.34 -40.78 -8.28
CA THR A 15 -31.21 -41.60 -8.75
C THR A 15 -31.38 -41.89 -10.24
N ILE A 16 -30.33 -41.75 -11.04
CA ILE A 16 -30.23 -42.34 -12.37
C ILE A 16 -28.98 -43.17 -12.48
N ALA A 17 -29.20 -44.38 -12.96
CA ALA A 17 -28.34 -45.54 -13.04
C ALA A 17 -27.25 -45.45 -14.12
N ALA A 18 -26.19 -46.21 -13.88
CA ALA A 18 -25.11 -46.54 -14.77
C ALA A 18 -25.54 -47.42 -15.96
N ALA A 19 -24.92 -47.18 -17.12
CA ALA A 19 -24.86 -48.17 -18.20
C ALA A 19 -23.41 -48.28 -18.67
N ALA A 20 -22.86 -49.47 -18.43
CA ALA A 20 -21.61 -49.91 -18.99
C ALA A 20 -21.82 -50.50 -20.38
N LEU A 21 -20.97 -50.16 -21.34
CA LEU A 21 -20.81 -50.93 -22.57
C LEU A 21 -19.35 -51.24 -22.82
N ALA A 22 -19.05 -52.50 -22.76
CA ALA A 22 -17.81 -53.09 -23.16
C ALA A 22 -17.72 -53.25 -24.67
N GLY A 23 -16.61 -52.89 -25.26
CA GLY A 23 -16.29 -53.16 -26.65
C GLY A 23 -14.80 -53.46 -26.79
N ALA A 24 -14.50 -54.74 -26.92
CA ALA A 24 -13.18 -55.26 -27.25
C ALA A 24 -12.96 -55.32 -28.76
N THR A 25 -11.85 -54.83 -29.28
CA THR A 25 -11.29 -55.36 -30.55
C THR A 25 -9.77 -55.09 -30.61
N LEU A 26 -9.04 -56.16 -30.58
CA LEU A 26 -7.96 -56.62 -31.48
C LEU A 26 -6.70 -55.77 -31.73
N LEU A 27 -5.61 -56.43 -31.38
CA LEU A 27 -4.19 -56.21 -31.60
C LEU A 27 -3.84 -56.01 -33.10
N ALA A 28 -2.98 -55.05 -33.36
CA ALA A 28 -2.05 -55.11 -34.48
C ALA A 28 -0.71 -54.50 -34.00
N SER A 29 0.28 -55.38 -33.86
CA SER A 29 1.68 -55.09 -33.59
C SER A 29 2.34 -54.54 -34.88
N CYS A 30 2.93 -53.36 -34.80
CA CYS A 30 3.97 -52.95 -35.71
C CYS A 30 5.08 -52.24 -34.91
N ALA A 31 6.19 -52.93 -34.73
CA ALA A 31 7.40 -52.34 -34.20
C ALA A 31 7.98 -51.32 -35.23
N ALA A 32 8.18 -50.09 -34.79
CA ALA A 32 9.03 -49.17 -35.50
C ALA A 32 9.85 -48.39 -34.46
N ASP A 33 11.16 -48.69 -34.42
CA ASP A 33 12.15 -47.91 -33.72
C ASP A 33 12.08 -46.43 -34.15
N GLY A 34 11.55 -45.59 -33.32
CA GLY A 34 11.53 -44.15 -33.49
C GLY A 34 12.08 -43.48 -32.22
N ARG A 35 13.39 -43.34 -32.10
CA ARG A 35 13.99 -42.47 -31.09
C ARG A 35 13.49 -41.03 -31.34
N SER A 36 12.47 -40.62 -30.65
CA SER A 36 12.08 -39.21 -30.55
C SER A 36 13.21 -38.45 -29.83
N PRO A 37 13.71 -37.33 -30.40
CA PRO A 37 14.61 -36.48 -29.67
C PRO A 37 13.85 -35.87 -28.51
N VAL A 38 14.22 -36.23 -27.29
CA VAL A 38 13.80 -35.50 -26.06
C VAL A 38 14.23 -34.05 -26.28
N ARG A 39 13.27 -33.23 -26.71
CA ARG A 39 13.41 -31.79 -26.71
C ARG A 39 13.59 -31.39 -25.23
N ARG A 40 14.85 -31.22 -24.83
CA ARG A 40 15.16 -30.49 -23.60
C ARG A 40 14.47 -29.14 -23.75
N GLN A 41 13.32 -28.98 -23.14
CA GLN A 41 12.82 -27.68 -22.79
C GLN A 41 13.93 -27.06 -21.95
N ALA A 42 14.68 -26.15 -22.57
CA ALA A 42 15.51 -25.23 -21.81
C ALA A 42 14.56 -24.58 -20.83
N ALA A 43 14.73 -24.86 -19.54
CA ALA A 43 14.14 -24.09 -18.48
C ALA A 43 14.52 -22.64 -18.83
N ALA A 44 13.52 -21.84 -19.21
CA ALA A 44 13.69 -20.42 -19.26
C ALA A 44 14.02 -20.04 -17.81
N GLY A 45 15.32 -19.95 -17.53
CA GLY A 45 15.82 -19.41 -16.28
C GLY A 45 15.20 -18.02 -16.22
N SER A 46 14.30 -17.84 -15.26
CA SER A 46 13.85 -16.53 -14.86
C SER A 46 15.12 -15.72 -14.66
N ALA A 47 15.38 -14.77 -15.55
CA ALA A 47 16.40 -13.76 -15.31
C ALA A 47 16.03 -13.17 -13.98
N ALA A 48 16.84 -13.40 -12.95
CA ALA A 48 16.60 -12.88 -11.62
C ALA A 48 16.40 -11.37 -11.81
N GLU A 49 15.18 -10.91 -11.62
CA GLU A 49 14.77 -9.55 -11.88
C GLU A 49 15.67 -8.65 -11.05
N ARG A 50 16.49 -7.85 -11.74
CA ARG A 50 17.59 -7.10 -11.12
C ARG A 50 16.97 -5.97 -10.31
N VAL A 51 16.93 -6.14 -9.01
CA VAL A 51 16.45 -5.11 -8.08
C VAL A 51 17.43 -3.93 -8.08
N GLU A 52 16.96 -2.77 -8.50
CA GLU A 52 17.77 -1.55 -8.53
C GLU A 52 18.20 -1.15 -7.10
N GLN A 53 19.45 -0.75 -6.95
CA GLN A 53 19.98 -0.18 -5.73
C GLN A 53 20.09 1.33 -5.90
N LEU A 54 19.24 2.05 -5.23
CA LEU A 54 19.11 3.51 -5.36
C LEU A 54 19.51 4.20 -4.06
N GLY A 55 19.95 5.43 -4.19
CA GLY A 55 20.14 6.38 -3.11
C GLY A 55 19.30 7.63 -3.36
N VAL A 56 19.40 8.60 -2.46
CA VAL A 56 18.75 9.90 -2.58
C VAL A 56 19.74 10.97 -3.00
N ARG A 57 19.40 11.74 -4.02
CA ARG A 57 20.07 12.99 -4.36
C ARG A 57 19.20 14.15 -3.91
N VAL A 58 19.67 14.89 -2.91
CA VAL A 58 18.95 16.04 -2.36
C VAL A 58 19.00 17.20 -3.36
N LEU A 59 17.84 17.71 -3.74
CA LEU A 59 17.65 18.88 -4.60
C LEU A 59 17.35 20.14 -3.79
N GLY A 60 16.77 19.97 -2.61
CA GLY A 60 16.42 21.08 -1.73
C GLY A 60 16.02 20.59 -0.35
N VAL A 61 16.15 21.47 0.62
CA VAL A 61 15.78 21.24 2.02
C VAL A 61 14.73 22.27 2.39
N LEU A 62 13.62 21.81 2.92
CA LEU A 62 12.49 22.62 3.35
C LEU A 62 12.32 22.52 4.87
N PRO A 63 11.88 23.58 5.56
CA PRO A 63 11.45 23.47 6.95
C PRO A 63 10.32 22.46 7.10
N HIS A 64 10.32 21.72 8.21
CA HIS A 64 9.24 20.84 8.62
C HIS A 64 8.99 21.02 10.11
N ASP A 65 7.79 20.75 10.59
CA ASP A 65 7.41 20.87 11.98
C ASP A 65 8.03 19.76 12.82
N PRO A 66 9.00 20.06 13.73
CA PRO A 66 9.65 19.04 14.52
C PRO A 66 8.74 18.37 15.57
N ASN A 67 7.50 18.85 15.72
CA ASN A 67 6.49 18.22 16.57
C ASN A 67 5.54 17.32 15.76
N ALA A 68 5.70 17.25 14.44
CA ALA A 68 4.90 16.37 13.60
C ALA A 68 5.35 14.91 13.74
N TYR A 69 4.49 14.05 14.25
CA TYR A 69 4.67 12.60 14.20
C TYR A 69 4.08 12.09 12.88
N THR A 70 4.79 12.32 11.78
CA THR A 70 4.30 12.07 10.41
C THR A 70 3.93 10.62 10.19
N GLN A 71 2.71 10.37 9.74
CA GLN A 71 2.16 9.05 9.44
C GLN A 71 1.64 8.92 8.01
N GLY A 72 1.37 10.02 7.34
CA GLY A 72 0.99 10.03 5.93
C GLY A 72 1.39 11.34 5.28
N LEU A 73 1.83 11.29 4.04
CA LEU A 73 2.29 12.45 3.27
C LEU A 73 1.86 12.32 1.82
N GLU A 74 1.26 13.35 1.23
CA GLU A 74 0.87 13.32 -0.18
C GLU A 74 0.85 14.73 -0.79
N MET A 75 1.28 14.83 -2.05
CA MET A 75 1.15 16.05 -2.85
C MET A 75 -0.04 15.96 -3.80
N ALA A 76 -1.00 16.87 -3.68
CA ALA A 76 -2.04 17.05 -4.68
C ALA A 76 -1.90 18.44 -5.34
N GLY A 77 -1.47 18.44 -6.59
CA GLY A 77 -1.09 19.67 -7.29
C GLY A 77 0.08 20.39 -6.59
N ARG A 78 -0.16 21.54 -6.00
CA ARG A 78 0.84 22.34 -5.26
C ARG A 78 0.65 22.29 -3.75
N THR A 79 -0.32 21.54 -3.28
CA THR A 79 -0.67 21.40 -1.86
C THR A 79 -0.09 20.12 -1.30
N LEU A 80 0.60 20.24 -0.19
CA LEU A 80 1.03 19.12 0.63
C LEU A 80 -0.04 18.80 1.67
N TYR A 81 -0.40 17.55 1.78
CA TYR A 81 -1.25 17.00 2.83
C TYR A 81 -0.37 16.17 3.76
N GLU A 82 -0.61 16.29 5.04
CA GLU A 82 0.14 15.52 6.05
C GLU A 82 -0.79 15.05 7.17
N GLY A 83 -0.81 13.73 7.38
CA GLY A 83 -1.41 13.08 8.54
C GLY A 83 -0.37 12.87 9.63
N THR A 84 -0.72 13.19 10.89
CA THR A 84 0.16 12.95 12.04
C THR A 84 -0.50 12.02 13.03
N GLY A 85 0.33 11.23 13.75
CA GLY A 85 -0.09 10.32 14.80
C GLY A 85 0.01 10.92 16.21
N LEU A 86 -0.12 10.05 17.19
CA LEU A 86 -0.18 10.21 18.64
C LEU A 86 -1.59 10.53 19.16
N ALA A 87 -2.08 9.67 20.04
CA ALA A 87 -3.43 9.81 20.62
C ALA A 87 -3.56 11.15 21.38
N GLY A 88 -4.55 11.94 21.00
CA GLY A 88 -4.77 13.28 21.56
C GLY A 88 -3.95 14.39 20.92
N GLU A 89 -3.00 14.07 20.04
CA GLU A 89 -2.16 15.03 19.32
C GLU A 89 -2.24 14.86 17.79
N SER A 90 -2.90 13.80 17.33
CA SER A 90 -3.08 13.49 15.92
C SER A 90 -3.81 14.59 15.17
N SER A 91 -3.35 14.87 13.97
CA SER A 91 -3.97 15.87 13.09
C SER A 91 -3.89 15.47 11.63
N ILE A 92 -4.71 16.11 10.82
CA ILE A 92 -4.53 16.21 9.37
C ILE A 92 -4.34 17.68 9.03
N ARG A 93 -3.41 17.98 8.12
CA ARG A 93 -3.11 19.36 7.73
C ARG A 93 -2.75 19.49 6.26
N LEU A 94 -2.99 20.65 5.69
CA LEU A 94 -2.64 20.96 4.32
C LEU A 94 -2.05 22.37 4.19
N GLY A 95 -1.21 22.55 3.18
CA GLY A 95 -0.60 23.84 2.87
C GLY A 95 0.54 23.71 1.85
N PRO A 96 1.24 24.80 1.53
CA PRO A 96 2.42 24.74 0.69
C PRO A 96 3.57 23.98 1.39
N PRO A 97 4.36 23.12 0.70
CA PRO A 97 5.52 22.45 1.28
C PRO A 97 6.50 23.45 1.91
N GLY A 98 7.01 23.11 3.10
CA GLY A 98 7.98 23.95 3.80
C GLY A 98 7.44 25.25 4.39
N ARG A 99 6.12 25.38 4.49
CA ARG A 99 5.43 26.50 5.13
C ARG A 99 4.48 25.98 6.22
N PRO A 100 4.09 26.82 7.17
CA PRO A 100 3.02 26.45 8.09
C PRO A 100 1.76 26.03 7.33
N PRO A 101 1.02 25.04 7.84
CA PRO A 101 -0.22 24.60 7.21
C PRO A 101 -1.23 25.75 7.15
N THR A 102 -1.99 25.84 6.05
CA THR A 102 -3.06 26.82 5.88
C THR A 102 -4.38 26.34 6.48
N VAL A 103 -4.56 25.03 6.55
CA VAL A 103 -5.71 24.38 7.21
C VAL A 103 -5.19 23.20 8.05
N ARG A 104 -5.78 23.03 9.23
CA ARG A 104 -5.51 21.93 10.13
C ARG A 104 -6.81 21.48 10.79
N ALA A 105 -6.99 20.17 10.93
CA ALA A 105 -8.03 19.55 11.71
C ALA A 105 -7.40 18.53 12.67
N ASP A 106 -7.69 18.66 13.96
CA ASP A 106 -7.23 17.72 14.98
C ASP A 106 -8.16 16.51 15.06
N LEU A 107 -7.61 15.34 15.37
CA LEU A 107 -8.39 14.16 15.68
C LEU A 107 -8.66 14.14 17.17
N PRO A 108 -9.92 13.88 17.59
CA PRO A 108 -10.22 13.78 19.01
C PRO A 108 -9.56 12.53 19.62
N ALA A 109 -9.10 12.64 20.88
CA ALA A 109 -8.67 11.47 21.64
C ALA A 109 -9.82 10.44 21.73
N PRO A 110 -9.55 9.13 21.73
CA PRO A 110 -8.22 8.51 21.76
C PRO A 110 -7.62 8.22 20.36
N LEU A 111 -8.19 8.73 19.27
CA LEU A 111 -7.81 8.36 17.91
C LEU A 111 -6.33 8.62 17.63
N PHE A 112 -5.68 7.62 17.06
CA PHE A 112 -4.32 7.73 16.55
C PHE A 112 -4.37 7.80 15.01
N GLY A 113 -4.10 8.99 14.45
CA GLY A 113 -4.08 9.22 12.99
C GLY A 113 -2.92 8.52 12.31
N GLU A 114 -3.17 8.00 11.12
CA GLU A 114 -2.23 7.26 10.29
C GLU A 114 -2.23 7.78 8.86
N GLY A 115 -1.93 6.91 7.88
CA GLY A 115 -1.82 7.23 6.46
C GLY A 115 -3.01 7.99 5.90
N ILE A 116 -2.74 8.79 4.89
CA ILE A 116 -3.73 9.61 4.19
C ILE A 116 -3.61 9.43 2.68
N THR A 117 -4.70 9.67 1.95
CA THR A 117 -4.63 9.80 0.49
C THR A 117 -5.77 10.65 -0.07
N VAL A 118 -5.46 11.45 -1.10
CA VAL A 118 -6.39 12.40 -1.71
C VAL A 118 -7.10 11.77 -2.91
N LEU A 119 -8.43 11.92 -2.96
CA LEU A 119 -9.28 11.43 -4.05
C LEU A 119 -10.10 12.58 -4.65
N GLY A 120 -9.47 13.46 -5.39
CA GLY A 120 -10.12 14.63 -5.95
C GLY A 120 -10.65 15.57 -4.86
N PRO A 121 -11.98 15.72 -4.67
CA PRO A 121 -12.54 16.64 -3.68
C PRO A 121 -12.53 16.09 -2.24
N THR A 122 -12.20 14.82 -2.05
CA THR A 122 -12.15 14.17 -0.73
C THR A 122 -10.78 13.57 -0.44
N LEU A 123 -10.55 13.16 0.79
CA LEU A 123 -9.40 12.37 1.20
C LEU A 123 -9.80 11.34 2.24
N TRP A 124 -9.05 10.24 2.30
CA TRP A 124 -9.12 9.28 3.40
C TRP A 124 -8.00 9.52 4.38
N GLN A 125 -8.32 9.39 5.67
CA GLN A 125 -7.38 9.31 6.78
C GLN A 125 -7.65 8.03 7.55
N LEU A 126 -6.64 7.17 7.68
CA LEU A 126 -6.71 5.95 8.47
C LEU A 126 -6.43 6.25 9.95
N THR A 127 -6.80 5.31 10.81
CA THR A 127 -6.38 5.27 12.22
C THR A 127 -5.69 3.94 12.52
N TRP A 128 -4.80 3.93 13.52
CA TRP A 128 -3.99 2.75 13.84
C TRP A 128 -4.84 1.56 14.30
N ARG A 129 -5.24 1.55 15.55
CA ARG A 129 -5.98 0.45 16.19
C ARG A 129 -7.39 0.85 16.61
N ASP A 130 -7.81 2.02 16.21
CA ASP A 130 -9.16 2.51 16.48
C ASP A 130 -10.19 1.88 15.53
N HIS A 131 -9.72 1.18 14.49
CA HIS A 131 -10.53 0.50 13.49
C HIS A 131 -11.53 1.42 12.77
N ILE A 132 -11.10 2.64 12.49
CA ILE A 132 -11.87 3.68 11.82
C ILE A 132 -11.05 4.25 10.66
N ALA A 133 -11.71 4.51 9.54
CA ALA A 133 -11.22 5.36 8.48
C ALA A 133 -12.15 6.58 8.36
N ILE A 134 -11.57 7.76 8.18
CA ILE A 134 -12.27 9.04 8.14
C ILE A 134 -12.19 9.59 6.73
N GLU A 135 -13.33 9.81 6.07
CA GLU A 135 -13.41 10.57 4.84
C GLU A 135 -13.59 12.05 5.16
N ARG A 136 -12.80 12.89 4.52
CA ARG A 136 -12.81 14.33 4.72
C ARG A 136 -12.95 15.08 3.40
N ASP A 137 -13.46 16.29 3.47
CA ASP A 137 -13.34 17.25 2.38
C ASP A 137 -11.86 17.67 2.23
N ALA A 138 -11.32 17.57 1.02
CA ALA A 138 -9.90 17.81 0.77
C ALA A 138 -9.49 19.28 0.89
N GLY A 139 -10.43 20.23 0.74
CA GLY A 139 -10.13 21.65 0.83
C GLY A 139 -10.21 22.22 2.25
N THR A 140 -11.16 21.72 3.05
CA THR A 140 -11.45 22.23 4.40
C THR A 140 -11.00 21.30 5.51
N LEU A 141 -10.68 20.04 5.20
CA LEU A 141 -10.40 18.94 6.11
C LEU A 141 -11.58 18.57 7.03
N ALA A 142 -12.77 19.11 6.78
CA ALA A 142 -13.98 18.77 7.51
C ALA A 142 -14.30 17.28 7.35
N GLU A 143 -14.65 16.63 8.45
CA GLU A 143 -15.07 15.23 8.43
C GLU A 143 -16.42 15.10 7.72
N LEU A 144 -16.49 14.22 6.71
CA LEU A 144 -17.69 13.91 5.95
C LEU A 144 -18.39 12.66 6.50
N ARG A 145 -17.60 11.62 6.78
CA ARG A 145 -18.10 10.37 7.37
C ARG A 145 -16.98 9.51 7.95
N ARG A 146 -17.36 8.54 8.76
CA ARG A 146 -16.48 7.47 9.25
C ARG A 146 -16.96 6.12 8.73
N LEU A 147 -15.99 5.27 8.41
CA LEU A 147 -16.26 3.87 8.06
C LEU A 147 -15.50 2.96 9.03
N PRO A 148 -16.06 1.78 9.35
CA PRO A 148 -15.32 0.73 10.02
C PRO A 148 -14.12 0.28 9.15
N TYR A 149 -12.97 0.08 9.78
CA TYR A 149 -11.75 -0.35 9.15
C TYR A 149 -11.16 -1.52 9.94
N ALA A 150 -11.32 -2.75 9.45
CA ALA A 150 -11.06 -3.96 10.23
C ALA A 150 -9.58 -4.23 10.54
N GLN A 151 -8.65 -3.68 9.75
CA GLN A 151 -7.20 -3.84 9.92
C GLN A 151 -6.61 -2.70 10.74
N GLU A 152 -5.36 -2.83 11.18
CA GLU A 152 -4.58 -1.67 11.58
C GLU A 152 -4.34 -0.79 10.35
N GLY A 153 -4.61 0.51 10.48
CA GLY A 153 -4.28 1.46 9.43
C GLY A 153 -2.83 1.90 9.58
N TRP A 154 -2.01 1.71 8.54
CA TRP A 154 -0.65 2.24 8.48
C TRP A 154 -0.55 3.22 7.31
N GLY A 155 -0.16 2.77 6.11
CA GLY A 155 -0.12 3.62 4.92
C GLY A 155 -1.34 3.43 4.01
N VAL A 156 -1.61 4.44 3.19
CA VAL A 156 -2.60 4.36 2.11
C VAL A 156 -2.19 5.26 0.97
N CYS A 157 -2.29 4.79 -0.28
CA CYS A 157 -2.14 5.62 -1.46
C CYS A 157 -3.21 5.31 -2.52
N HIS A 158 -3.54 6.30 -3.33
CA HIS A 158 -4.47 6.17 -4.45
C HIS A 158 -3.73 5.76 -5.72
N GLN A 159 -4.23 4.73 -6.40
CA GLN A 159 -3.75 4.28 -7.70
C GLN A 159 -4.81 4.54 -8.78
N PRO A 160 -4.90 5.77 -9.33
CA PRO A 160 -6.00 6.19 -10.20
C PRO A 160 -6.08 5.38 -11.48
N GLY A 161 -4.96 5.02 -12.08
CA GLY A 161 -4.91 4.20 -13.29
C GLY A 161 -5.52 2.81 -13.13
N ARG A 162 -5.66 2.33 -11.90
CA ARG A 162 -6.29 1.06 -11.56
C ARG A 162 -7.61 1.22 -10.78
N GLY A 163 -8.04 2.46 -10.53
CA GLY A 163 -9.30 2.77 -9.84
C GLY A 163 -9.39 2.18 -8.43
N ARG A 164 -8.27 2.13 -7.69
CA ARG A 164 -8.20 1.49 -6.37
C ARG A 164 -7.33 2.26 -5.38
N LEU A 165 -7.52 1.98 -4.10
CA LEU A 165 -6.56 2.30 -3.06
C LEU A 165 -5.66 1.10 -2.77
N VAL A 166 -4.46 1.39 -2.29
CA VAL A 166 -3.51 0.41 -1.77
C VAL A 166 -3.23 0.77 -0.32
N THR A 167 -3.35 -0.19 0.59
CA THR A 167 -3.14 0.02 2.04
C THR A 167 -2.13 -0.96 2.60
N SER A 168 -1.38 -0.55 3.61
CA SER A 168 -0.49 -1.36 4.43
C SER A 168 -1.01 -1.48 5.87
N ASP A 169 -0.53 -2.50 6.59
CA ASP A 169 -0.88 -2.81 7.99
C ASP A 169 0.34 -3.26 8.81
N GLY A 170 1.56 -2.96 8.33
CA GLY A 170 2.80 -3.39 8.95
C GLY A 170 3.21 -4.83 8.64
N SER A 171 2.42 -5.59 7.92
CA SER A 171 2.81 -6.90 7.39
C SER A 171 3.62 -6.78 6.10
N ALA A 172 3.84 -7.90 5.41
CA ALA A 172 4.39 -7.94 4.06
C ALA A 172 3.30 -7.89 2.98
N ARG A 173 2.05 -7.61 3.34
CA ARG A 173 0.93 -7.56 2.42
C ARG A 173 0.52 -6.12 2.14
N LEU A 174 0.13 -5.87 0.91
CA LEU A 174 -0.63 -4.70 0.51
C LEU A 174 -2.05 -5.15 0.21
N THR A 175 -3.04 -4.45 0.76
CA THR A 175 -4.45 -4.72 0.49
C THR A 175 -4.98 -3.70 -0.51
N PHE A 176 -5.61 -4.17 -1.57
CA PHE A 176 -6.33 -3.34 -2.53
C PHE A 176 -7.74 -3.07 -2.02
N ARG A 177 -8.21 -1.83 -2.18
CA ARG A 177 -9.51 -1.43 -1.68
C ARG A 177 -10.29 -0.61 -2.70
N ASP A 178 -11.60 -0.74 -2.64
CA ASP A 178 -12.51 0.16 -3.34
C ASP A 178 -12.38 1.59 -2.78
N PRO A 179 -12.18 2.61 -3.62
CA PRO A 179 -11.93 3.97 -3.16
C PRO A 179 -13.09 4.63 -2.41
N ARG A 180 -14.32 4.15 -2.61
CA ARG A 180 -15.52 4.76 -2.03
C ARG A 180 -15.96 4.09 -0.74
N THR A 181 -15.76 2.78 -0.64
CA THR A 181 -16.26 1.96 0.47
C THR A 181 -15.16 1.42 1.38
N LEU A 182 -13.90 1.50 0.95
CA LEU A 182 -12.72 0.88 1.59
C LEU A 182 -12.83 -0.65 1.70
N ALA A 183 -13.83 -1.26 1.06
CA ALA A 183 -13.97 -2.71 1.01
C ALA A 183 -12.72 -3.33 0.35
N PRO A 184 -12.12 -4.39 0.92
CA PRO A 184 -11.00 -5.07 0.31
C PRO A 184 -11.44 -5.74 -1.00
N THR A 185 -10.65 -5.56 -2.07
CA THR A 185 -10.87 -6.11 -3.40
C THR A 185 -9.79 -7.09 -3.83
N GLY A 186 -8.71 -7.19 -3.06
CA GLY A 186 -7.60 -8.11 -3.31
C GLY A 186 -6.44 -7.84 -2.39
N GLU A 187 -5.44 -8.70 -2.45
CA GLU A 187 -4.20 -8.59 -1.68
C GLU A 187 -2.99 -8.92 -2.55
N LEU A 188 -1.84 -8.40 -2.16
CA LEU A 188 -0.57 -8.62 -2.83
C LEU A 188 0.53 -8.86 -1.79
N LEU A 189 1.24 -9.99 -1.88
CA LEU A 189 2.41 -10.26 -1.06
C LEU A 189 3.63 -9.55 -1.64
N VAL A 190 4.24 -8.66 -0.88
CA VAL A 190 5.46 -7.97 -1.29
C VAL A 190 6.67 -8.84 -1.01
N THR A 191 7.49 -9.07 -2.05
CA THR A 191 8.67 -9.92 -1.96
C THR A 191 9.92 -9.27 -2.54
N LEU A 192 11.04 -9.53 -1.91
CA LEU A 192 12.38 -9.19 -2.38
C LEU A 192 13.18 -10.50 -2.53
N HIS A 193 13.59 -10.84 -3.76
CA HIS A 193 14.24 -12.12 -4.08
C HIS A 193 13.46 -13.33 -3.53
N GLY A 194 12.13 -13.31 -3.70
CA GLY A 194 11.23 -14.37 -3.25
C GLY A 194 10.97 -14.42 -1.72
N ARG A 195 11.54 -13.50 -0.93
CA ARG A 195 11.33 -13.42 0.51
C ARG A 195 10.35 -12.28 0.84
N PRO A 196 9.37 -12.48 1.74
CA PRO A 196 8.46 -11.42 2.17
C PRO A 196 9.20 -10.21 2.75
N VAL A 197 8.72 -9.01 2.46
CA VAL A 197 9.22 -7.73 3.02
C VAL A 197 8.19 -7.21 4.02
N PRO A 198 8.31 -7.51 5.32
CA PRO A 198 7.38 -7.02 6.33
C PRO A 198 7.66 -5.57 6.71
N ARG A 199 6.76 -5.03 7.55
CA ARG A 199 6.84 -3.68 8.12
C ARG A 199 6.70 -2.58 7.07
N LEU A 200 5.89 -2.83 6.05
CA LEU A 200 5.48 -1.82 5.10
C LEU A 200 4.62 -0.79 5.83
N ASN A 201 5.01 0.48 5.73
CA ASN A 201 4.37 1.56 6.46
C ASN A 201 3.76 2.56 5.49
N GLU A 202 4.15 3.80 5.55
CA GLU A 202 3.65 4.86 4.70
C GLU A 202 3.88 4.55 3.22
N LEU A 203 2.91 4.92 2.37
CA LEU A 203 2.83 4.52 0.97
C LEU A 203 2.62 5.71 0.05
N GLU A 204 3.33 5.68 -1.10
CA GLU A 204 3.09 6.57 -2.22
C GLU A 204 2.90 5.77 -3.52
N CYS A 205 1.81 6.04 -4.26
CA CYS A 205 1.48 5.37 -5.51
C CYS A 205 1.85 6.22 -6.73
N VAL A 206 2.79 5.73 -7.58
CA VAL A 206 3.18 6.39 -8.82
C VAL A 206 3.01 5.43 -10.00
N GLY A 207 2.01 5.65 -10.82
CA GLY A 207 1.67 4.74 -11.92
C GLY A 207 1.40 3.32 -11.44
N ASP A 208 2.14 2.36 -11.96
CA ASP A 208 2.06 0.95 -11.56
C ASP A 208 3.01 0.57 -10.41
N SER A 209 3.68 1.55 -9.80
CA SER A 209 4.57 1.33 -8.67
C SER A 209 3.95 1.81 -7.35
N VAL A 210 4.24 1.08 -6.27
CA VAL A 210 4.01 1.51 -4.89
C VAL A 210 5.36 1.70 -4.21
N TYR A 211 5.62 2.89 -3.72
CA TYR A 211 6.75 3.18 -2.86
C TYR A 211 6.30 2.99 -1.41
N ALA A 212 7.07 2.29 -0.61
CA ALA A 212 6.72 2.01 0.78
C ALA A 212 7.91 2.24 1.72
N ASN A 213 7.70 2.97 2.80
CA ASN A 213 8.63 2.99 3.91
C ASN A 213 8.70 1.60 4.56
N VAL A 214 9.90 1.13 4.87
CA VAL A 214 10.12 -0.12 5.62
C VAL A 214 10.51 0.21 7.05
N TRP A 215 9.52 0.24 7.95
CA TRP A 215 9.72 0.60 9.36
C TRP A 215 10.54 -0.49 10.12
N PRO A 216 11.43 -0.13 11.04
CA PRO A 216 11.85 1.21 11.49
C PRO A 216 13.19 1.65 10.84
N SER A 217 13.36 1.49 9.55
CA SER A 217 14.60 1.80 8.83
C SER A 217 14.50 3.09 8.01
N HIS A 218 15.63 3.50 7.42
CA HIS A 218 15.67 4.56 6.39
C HIS A 218 15.53 4.00 4.97
N ARG A 219 14.99 2.80 4.84
CA ARG A 219 14.80 2.14 3.55
C ARG A 219 13.39 2.37 3.02
N ILE A 220 13.33 2.70 1.73
CA ILE A 220 12.11 2.68 0.94
C ILE A 220 12.23 1.54 -0.08
N VAL A 221 11.15 0.84 -0.36
CA VAL A 221 11.08 -0.13 -1.46
C VAL A 221 10.11 0.38 -2.53
N ARG A 222 10.48 0.20 -3.80
CA ARG A 222 9.58 0.36 -4.93
C ARG A 222 9.06 -1.02 -5.31
N VAL A 223 7.75 -1.19 -5.31
CA VAL A 223 7.05 -2.44 -5.54
C VAL A 223 6.26 -2.35 -6.84
N ASP A 224 6.35 -3.34 -7.71
CA ASP A 224 5.43 -3.50 -8.83
C ASP A 224 4.04 -3.90 -8.29
N ALA A 225 3.04 -3.06 -8.52
CA ALA A 225 1.70 -3.22 -7.96
C ALA A 225 0.85 -4.30 -8.67
N GLY A 226 1.38 -4.96 -9.67
CA GLY A 226 0.77 -6.12 -10.32
C GLY A 226 1.27 -7.44 -9.79
N THR A 227 2.57 -7.50 -9.43
CA THR A 227 3.26 -8.75 -9.07
C THR A 227 3.66 -8.83 -7.59
N GLY A 228 3.81 -7.69 -6.90
CA GLY A 228 4.35 -7.62 -5.54
C GLY A 228 5.87 -7.73 -5.46
N VAL A 229 6.53 -7.79 -6.59
CA VAL A 229 7.99 -7.88 -6.62
C VAL A 229 8.59 -6.51 -6.36
N VAL A 230 9.57 -6.45 -5.44
CA VAL A 230 10.37 -5.24 -5.22
C VAL A 230 11.29 -5.03 -6.42
N THR A 231 11.13 -3.91 -7.10
CA THR A 231 11.92 -3.51 -8.27
C THR A 231 13.08 -2.60 -7.92
N ALA A 232 13.01 -1.89 -6.78
CA ALA A 232 14.13 -1.09 -6.28
C ALA A 232 14.16 -1.07 -4.75
N GLN A 233 15.36 -0.97 -4.19
CA GLN A 233 15.63 -0.60 -2.81
C GLN A 233 16.29 0.78 -2.80
N ILE A 234 15.71 1.71 -2.05
CA ILE A 234 16.17 3.09 -1.93
C ILE A 234 16.69 3.29 -0.50
N ASP A 235 17.94 3.66 -0.38
CA ASP A 235 18.54 4.05 0.90
C ASP A 235 18.45 5.57 1.06
N ALA A 236 17.64 6.00 2.00
CA ALA A 236 17.47 7.40 2.40
C ALA A 236 18.16 7.73 3.73
N SER A 237 19.19 6.97 4.10
CA SER A 237 19.99 7.27 5.29
C SER A 237 20.82 8.53 5.10
N GLY A 238 21.23 9.16 6.22
CA GLY A 238 22.14 10.31 6.22
C GLY A 238 21.49 11.64 5.84
N LEU A 239 20.18 11.73 5.74
CA LEU A 239 19.46 12.98 5.45
C LEU A 239 19.53 13.97 6.63
N LEU A 240 19.44 13.49 7.86
CA LEU A 240 19.57 14.30 9.06
C LEU A 240 20.99 14.26 9.59
N THR A 241 21.45 15.38 10.18
CA THR A 241 22.68 15.44 10.96
C THR A 241 22.54 14.65 12.26
N SER A 242 23.66 14.24 12.88
CA SER A 242 23.64 13.53 14.16
C SER A 242 22.93 14.30 15.28
N LYS A 243 22.99 15.65 15.27
CA LYS A 243 22.29 16.50 16.22
C LYS A 243 20.78 16.47 16.03
N GLU A 244 20.30 16.45 14.78
CA GLU A 244 18.87 16.38 14.43
C GLU A 244 18.31 15.00 14.77
N GLN A 245 19.09 13.93 14.53
CA GLN A 245 18.70 12.55 14.84
C GLN A 245 18.43 12.30 16.34
N GLN A 246 18.98 13.11 17.24
CA GLN A 246 18.74 12.96 18.69
C GLN A 246 17.29 13.22 19.11
N ARG A 247 16.52 13.95 18.31
CA ARG A 247 15.11 14.29 18.56
C ARG A 247 14.16 13.71 17.54
N ALA A 248 14.69 13.29 16.41
CA ALA A 248 13.93 12.69 15.32
C ALA A 248 13.79 11.18 15.52
N GLU A 249 12.68 10.63 15.07
CA GLU A 249 12.50 9.18 14.90
C GLU A 249 12.72 8.78 13.44
N VAL A 250 12.06 7.72 13.01
CA VAL A 250 12.30 7.08 11.72
C VAL A 250 11.77 7.91 10.54
N LEU A 251 12.38 7.69 9.39
CA LEU A 251 11.85 8.09 8.10
C LEU A 251 10.42 7.54 7.95
N ASN A 252 9.46 8.42 7.69
CA ASN A 252 8.07 8.05 7.38
C ASN A 252 7.38 9.23 6.69
N GLY A 253 7.01 9.05 5.44
CA GLY A 253 6.43 10.07 4.58
C GLY A 253 7.15 10.18 3.25
N ILE A 254 6.47 9.78 2.19
CA ILE A 254 6.91 9.83 0.80
C ILE A 254 5.81 10.53 0.01
N ALA A 255 6.11 11.62 -0.66
CA ALA A 255 5.15 12.26 -1.55
C ALA A 255 5.78 12.55 -2.91
N ALA A 256 5.25 12.00 -3.97
CA ALA A 256 5.67 12.31 -5.33
C ALA A 256 5.26 13.73 -5.72
N VAL A 257 6.18 14.50 -6.30
CA VAL A 257 5.87 15.85 -6.77
C VAL A 257 5.21 15.74 -8.14
N PRO A 258 3.94 16.15 -8.30
CA PRO A 258 3.19 15.95 -9.53
C PRO A 258 3.88 16.53 -10.77
N GLY A 259 3.95 15.72 -11.85
CA GLY A 259 4.55 16.13 -13.13
C GLY A 259 6.08 16.10 -13.17
N THR A 260 6.72 15.53 -12.16
CA THR A 260 8.19 15.40 -12.06
C THR A 260 8.58 13.99 -11.61
N ASP A 261 9.90 13.69 -11.59
CA ASP A 261 10.46 12.48 -10.98
C ASP A 261 10.93 12.74 -9.52
N GLU A 262 10.56 13.88 -8.95
CA GLU A 262 10.97 14.30 -7.62
C GLU A 262 10.03 13.78 -6.53
N PHE A 263 10.58 13.60 -5.33
CA PHE A 263 9.83 13.23 -4.14
C PHE A 263 10.13 14.18 -2.99
N LEU A 264 9.16 14.34 -2.10
CA LEU A 264 9.36 14.91 -0.78
C LEU A 264 9.48 13.76 0.22
N LEU A 265 10.51 13.80 1.05
CA LEU A 265 10.75 12.85 2.12
C LEU A 265 10.83 13.57 3.46
N THR A 266 10.18 13.04 4.48
CA THR A 266 10.30 13.50 5.86
C THR A 266 10.19 12.31 6.83
N GLY A 267 10.04 12.57 8.11
CA GLY A 267 9.90 11.52 9.12
C GLY A 267 9.27 12.03 10.41
N LYS A 268 9.09 11.13 11.35
CA LYS A 268 8.51 11.40 12.66
C LYS A 268 9.42 12.33 13.45
N TRP A 269 8.88 13.52 13.82
CA TRP A 269 9.61 14.58 14.51
C TRP A 269 10.84 15.12 13.77
N TRP A 270 10.86 14.96 12.42
CA TRP A 270 11.93 15.53 11.63
C TRP A 270 11.76 17.05 11.53
N PRO A 271 12.84 17.84 11.71
CA PRO A 271 12.79 19.30 11.57
C PRO A 271 12.84 19.75 10.10
N LYS A 272 13.01 18.80 9.18
CA LYS A 272 13.23 19.06 7.76
C LYS A 272 12.45 18.08 6.89
N MET A 273 12.09 18.58 5.72
CA MET A 273 11.60 17.81 4.59
C MET A 273 12.60 17.96 3.44
N PHE A 274 12.86 16.90 2.72
CA PHE A 274 13.86 16.88 1.64
C PHE A 274 13.18 16.67 0.30
N ARG A 275 13.44 17.57 -0.66
CA ARG A 275 13.10 17.37 -2.06
C ARG A 275 14.24 16.59 -2.70
N VAL A 276 13.94 15.42 -3.26
CA VAL A 276 14.94 14.45 -3.71
C VAL A 276 14.62 13.84 -5.07
N LEU A 277 15.66 13.28 -5.71
CA LEU A 277 15.53 12.26 -6.76
C LEU A 277 16.08 10.94 -6.24
N PHE A 278 15.49 9.84 -6.65
CA PHE A 278 16.04 8.51 -6.48
C PHE A 278 17.01 8.22 -7.63
N VAL A 279 18.27 7.99 -7.31
CA VAL A 279 19.35 7.83 -8.31
C VAL A 279 20.12 6.54 -8.06
N ALA A 280 20.67 5.94 -9.14
CA ALA A 280 21.51 4.76 -9.01
C ALA A 280 22.72 5.03 -8.10
N ARG A 281 23.07 4.02 -7.30
CA ARG A 281 24.28 4.01 -6.47
C ARG A 281 25.48 3.49 -7.22
#